data_4f903d8807cd85ff71c51f91f6d24e5b
#
_entry.id   4f903d8807cd85ff71c51f91f6d24e5b
#
_cell.length_a   1.000
_cell.length_b   1.000
_cell.length_c   1.000
_cell.angle_alpha   90.00
_cell.angle_beta   90.00
_cell.angle_gamma   90.00
#
_symmetry.space_group_name_H-M   'P 1'
#
loop_
_entity.id
_entity.type
_entity.pdbx_description
1 polymer ?
#
loop_
_entity_poly.entity_id
_entity_poly.type
_entity_poly.pdbx_seq_one_letter_code
_entity_poly.pdbx_strand_id
1 'polypeptide(L)'
;MAYYNIEKRLKSDGTPRYRCNVIIKEKGVITYRESKTFPKHAHAKTWGTQKVMELDLYGIPSSNAVDGLTVRDLLHKYLNDPNAGGKAGRTKRYVLELLMDSDISAIKLSELTENDVIEHCRLRNNAGAGPATVSHDVSYLGSVLDAAKPVYGINYTSNPAKSARPYLLKLGLIGKSNRRNRRPASDELDMLIEGLQQRST
;
A
#
# COMPACT_ATOMS: atom_id res chain seq x y z
N MET A 1 -2.52 29.96 5.91
CA MET A 1 -3.85 29.83 5.30
C MET A 1 -3.67 29.57 3.81
N ALA A 2 -4.28 28.51 3.31
CA ALA A 2 -4.23 28.17 1.90
C ALA A 2 -5.17 29.09 1.09
N TYR A 3 -4.78 29.45 -0.13
CA TYR A 3 -5.62 30.17 -1.07
C TYR A 3 -5.29 29.76 -2.51
N TYR A 4 -6.19 30.01 -3.44
CA TYR A 4 -5.93 29.77 -4.84
C TYR A 4 -6.22 31.00 -5.71
N ASN A 5 -5.55 31.06 -6.86
CA ASN A 5 -5.85 32.00 -7.94
C ASN A 5 -6.01 31.26 -9.27
N ILE A 6 -6.78 31.84 -10.19
CA ILE A 6 -6.99 31.27 -11.53
C ILE A 6 -6.56 32.30 -12.57
N GLU A 7 -5.62 31.89 -13.43
CA GLU A 7 -5.11 32.67 -14.55
C GLU A 7 -5.71 32.14 -15.85
N LYS A 8 -6.32 33.01 -16.65
CA LYS A 8 -6.70 32.69 -18.02
C LYS A 8 -5.48 32.80 -18.94
N ARG A 9 -5.17 31.75 -19.67
CA ARG A 9 -4.08 31.70 -20.68
C ARG A 9 -4.67 31.28 -22.02
N LEU A 10 -4.13 31.80 -23.08
CA LEU A 10 -4.47 31.37 -24.45
C LEU A 10 -3.37 30.43 -24.94
N LYS A 11 -3.78 29.37 -25.61
CA LYS A 11 -2.86 28.55 -26.42
C LYS A 11 -2.50 29.27 -27.71
N SER A 12 -1.54 28.72 -28.45
CA SER A 12 -1.16 29.19 -29.79
C SER A 12 -2.31 29.18 -30.81
N ASP A 13 -3.31 28.31 -30.59
CA ASP A 13 -4.53 28.18 -31.38
C ASP A 13 -5.68 29.13 -30.95
N GLY A 14 -5.42 30.04 -29.98
CA GLY A 14 -6.41 30.97 -29.42
C GLY A 14 -7.36 30.34 -28.40
N THR A 15 -7.28 29.03 -28.13
CA THR A 15 -8.18 28.34 -27.19
C THR A 15 -7.87 28.76 -25.74
N PRO A 16 -8.87 29.19 -24.94
CA PRO A 16 -8.63 29.56 -23.55
C PRO A 16 -8.34 28.35 -22.66
N ARG A 17 -7.38 28.50 -21.76
CA ARG A 17 -7.07 27.57 -20.67
C ARG A 17 -7.04 28.32 -19.36
N TYR A 18 -7.35 27.62 -18.28
CA TYR A 18 -7.45 28.20 -16.94
C TYR A 18 -6.46 27.46 -16.02
N ARG A 19 -5.38 28.15 -15.65
CA ARG A 19 -4.40 27.61 -14.71
C ARG A 19 -4.79 28.03 -13.32
N CYS A 20 -5.11 27.05 -12.47
CA CYS A 20 -5.33 27.25 -11.05
C CYS A 20 -4.00 27.01 -10.32
N ASN A 21 -3.59 27.97 -9.48
CA ASN A 21 -2.45 27.87 -8.59
C ASN A 21 -2.96 27.90 -7.15
N VAL A 22 -2.69 26.86 -6.39
CA VAL A 22 -2.96 26.79 -4.95
C VAL A 22 -1.66 27.08 -4.22
N ILE A 23 -1.70 27.98 -3.24
CA ILE A 23 -0.51 28.52 -2.58
C ILE A 23 -0.76 28.61 -1.08
N ILE A 24 0.24 28.23 -0.27
CA ILE A 24 0.32 28.56 1.14
C ILE A 24 1.51 29.47 1.35
N LYS A 25 1.28 30.60 2.06
CA LYS A 25 2.35 31.51 2.50
C LYS A 25 2.41 31.52 4.02
N GLU A 26 3.63 31.42 4.55
CA GLU A 26 3.93 31.60 5.96
C GLU A 26 5.01 32.66 6.10
N LYS A 27 4.75 33.68 6.92
CA LYS A 27 5.68 34.81 7.14
C LYS A 27 6.19 35.45 5.83
N GLY A 28 5.33 35.52 4.79
CA GLY A 28 5.68 36.09 3.50
C GLY A 28 6.39 35.13 2.51
N VAL A 29 6.81 33.96 2.98
CA VAL A 29 7.47 32.94 2.14
C VAL A 29 6.45 31.91 1.65
N ILE A 30 6.57 31.49 0.39
CA ILE A 30 5.72 30.42 -0.15
C ILE A 30 6.25 29.08 0.38
N THR A 31 5.47 28.42 1.22
CA THR A 31 5.78 27.09 1.80
C THR A 31 5.19 25.96 0.99
N TYR A 32 4.14 26.24 0.20
CA TYR A 32 3.54 25.25 -0.69
C TYR A 32 3.02 25.91 -1.96
N ARG A 33 3.19 25.26 -3.12
CA ARG A 33 2.61 25.66 -4.40
C ARG A 33 2.29 24.45 -5.25
N GLU A 34 1.03 24.34 -5.68
CA GLU A 34 0.58 23.34 -6.66
C GLU A 34 -0.22 24.03 -7.76
N SER A 35 -0.04 23.60 -9.03
CA SER A 35 -0.69 24.23 -10.18
C SER A 35 -1.27 23.19 -11.12
N LYS A 36 -2.50 23.42 -11.59
CA LYS A 36 -3.16 22.55 -12.57
C LYS A 36 -3.91 23.38 -13.61
N THR A 37 -3.89 22.94 -14.88
CA THR A 37 -4.52 23.66 -16.00
C THR A 37 -5.75 22.91 -16.49
N PHE A 38 -6.83 23.64 -16.69
CA PHE A 38 -8.14 23.10 -17.05
C PHE A 38 -8.69 23.76 -18.34
N PRO A 39 -9.55 23.06 -19.10
CA PRO A 39 -10.21 23.61 -20.27
C PRO A 39 -11.32 24.60 -19.92
N LYS A 40 -11.95 24.49 -18.74
CA LYS A 40 -13.06 25.31 -18.28
C LYS A 40 -12.74 25.99 -16.96
N HIS A 41 -13.16 27.25 -16.79
CA HIS A 41 -12.97 28.01 -15.56
C HIS A 41 -13.66 27.34 -14.35
N ALA A 42 -14.86 26.77 -14.54
CA ALA A 42 -15.58 26.07 -13.47
C ALA A 42 -14.78 24.89 -12.90
N HIS A 43 -14.13 24.10 -13.74
CA HIS A 43 -13.29 22.97 -13.28
C HIS A 43 -12.06 23.44 -12.50
N ALA A 44 -11.45 24.56 -12.94
CA ALA A 44 -10.32 25.16 -12.21
C ALA A 44 -10.76 25.66 -10.83
N LYS A 45 -11.95 26.28 -10.73
CA LYS A 45 -12.53 26.74 -9.46
C LYS A 45 -12.83 25.59 -8.51
N THR A 46 -13.52 24.54 -8.99
CA THR A 46 -13.85 23.36 -8.17
C THR A 46 -12.59 22.70 -7.64
N TRP A 47 -11.59 22.47 -8.48
CA TRP A 47 -10.31 21.88 -8.05
C TRP A 47 -9.58 22.76 -7.03
N GLY A 48 -9.53 24.08 -7.25
CA GLY A 48 -8.89 25.02 -6.32
C GLY A 48 -9.55 25.01 -4.95
N THR A 49 -10.88 25.03 -4.90
CA THR A 49 -11.65 24.98 -3.64
C THR A 49 -11.42 23.66 -2.89
N GLN A 50 -11.50 22.52 -3.60
CA GLN A 50 -11.24 21.21 -3.01
C GLN A 50 -9.82 21.11 -2.45
N LYS A 51 -8.83 21.60 -3.19
CA LYS A 51 -7.42 21.52 -2.77
C LYS A 51 -7.12 22.42 -1.59
N VAL A 52 -7.72 23.61 -1.52
CA VAL A 52 -7.61 24.50 -0.34
C VAL A 52 -8.24 23.82 0.88
N MET A 53 -9.43 23.24 0.74
CA MET A 53 -10.09 22.52 1.83
C MET A 53 -9.24 21.31 2.31
N GLU A 54 -8.65 20.56 1.39
CA GLU A 54 -7.74 19.46 1.71
C GLU A 54 -6.53 19.95 2.53
N LEU A 55 -5.90 21.06 2.10
CA LEU A 55 -4.77 21.65 2.77
C LEU A 55 -5.09 22.26 4.13
N ASP A 56 -6.29 22.81 4.29
CA ASP A 56 -6.74 23.37 5.58
C ASP A 56 -7.10 22.26 6.57
N LEU A 57 -7.62 21.12 6.10
CA LEU A 57 -7.98 19.97 6.95
C LEU A 57 -6.77 19.10 7.32
N TYR A 58 -5.86 18.88 6.37
CA TYR A 58 -4.77 17.90 6.53
C TYR A 58 -3.37 18.51 6.55
N GLY A 59 -3.27 19.84 6.38
CA GLY A 59 -2.00 20.57 6.32
C GLY A 59 -1.29 20.42 4.97
N ILE A 60 -0.11 21.04 4.87
CA ILE A 60 0.77 20.89 3.71
C ILE A 60 1.18 19.41 3.65
N PRO A 61 0.97 18.70 2.51
CA PRO A 61 1.58 17.41 2.36
C PRO A 61 3.07 17.56 2.63
N SER A 62 3.54 16.98 3.72
CA SER A 62 4.98 16.94 3.95
C SER A 62 5.60 16.35 2.69
N SER A 63 6.72 16.89 2.24
CA SER A 63 7.48 16.44 1.08
C SER A 63 8.12 15.04 1.30
N ASN A 64 7.48 14.17 2.05
CA ASN A 64 7.64 12.74 1.95
C ASN A 64 7.01 12.35 0.61
N ALA A 65 7.66 12.84 -0.44
CA ALA A 65 7.28 12.55 -1.80
C ALA A 65 7.20 11.04 -1.95
N VAL A 66 6.04 10.56 -2.36
CA VAL A 66 5.85 9.17 -2.82
C VAL A 66 6.77 8.94 -4.03
N ASP A 67 7.14 10.04 -4.71
CA ASP A 67 8.07 10.08 -5.84
C ASP A 67 9.47 9.62 -5.40
N GLY A 68 9.80 8.39 -5.78
CA GLY A 68 11.08 7.75 -5.49
C GLY A 68 11.04 6.67 -4.40
N LEU A 69 10.03 6.63 -3.54
CA LEU A 69 9.89 5.55 -2.56
C LEU A 69 9.39 4.26 -3.22
N THR A 70 10.10 3.18 -2.97
CA THR A 70 9.72 1.83 -3.42
C THR A 70 8.88 1.10 -2.37
N VAL A 71 8.24 0.02 -2.78
CA VAL A 71 7.56 -0.91 -1.87
C VAL A 71 8.57 -1.45 -0.84
N ARG A 72 9.82 -1.71 -1.24
CA ARG A 72 10.91 -2.16 -0.36
C ARG A 72 11.18 -1.16 0.75
N ASP A 73 11.25 0.13 0.44
CA ASP A 73 11.53 1.19 1.43
C ASP A 73 10.42 1.25 2.49
N LEU A 74 9.17 1.09 2.07
CA LEU A 74 8.03 1.07 2.97
C LEU A 74 8.02 -0.20 3.84
N LEU A 75 8.30 -1.37 3.26
CA LEU A 75 8.42 -2.64 3.99
C LEU A 75 9.54 -2.57 5.03
N HIS A 76 10.70 -2.06 4.64
CA HIS A 76 11.85 -1.88 5.52
C HIS A 76 11.51 -0.94 6.70
N LYS A 77 10.87 0.20 6.40
CA LYS A 77 10.43 1.14 7.42
C LYS A 77 9.43 0.50 8.39
N TYR A 78 8.49 -0.29 7.87
CA TYR A 78 7.51 -1.01 8.68
C TYR A 78 8.17 -2.06 9.59
N LEU A 79 9.07 -2.89 9.06
CA LEU A 79 9.74 -3.96 9.82
C LEU A 79 10.63 -3.43 10.93
N ASN A 80 11.25 -2.26 10.73
CA ASN A 80 12.13 -1.62 11.73
C ASN A 80 11.38 -0.76 12.76
N ASP A 81 10.07 -0.54 12.58
CA ASP A 81 9.26 0.17 13.56
C ASP A 81 8.95 -0.73 14.77
N PRO A 82 9.40 -0.37 15.98
CA PRO A 82 9.14 -1.15 17.21
C PRO A 82 7.65 -1.36 17.50
N ASN A 83 6.81 -0.40 17.08
CA ASN A 83 5.37 -0.42 17.33
C ASN A 83 4.56 -1.14 16.25
N ALA A 84 5.13 -1.37 15.08
CA ALA A 84 4.50 -2.07 13.96
C ALA A 84 5.19 -3.41 13.70
N GLY A 85 6.31 -3.41 12.98
CA GLY A 85 7.08 -4.61 12.65
C GLY A 85 7.69 -5.30 13.87
N GLY A 86 8.11 -4.53 14.89
CA GLY A 86 8.64 -5.08 16.13
C GLY A 86 7.64 -5.95 16.91
N LYS A 87 6.35 -5.66 16.78
CA LYS A 87 5.24 -6.45 17.36
C LYS A 87 4.67 -7.49 16.39
N ALA A 88 5.20 -7.59 15.17
CA ALA A 88 4.73 -8.57 14.19
C ALA A 88 5.09 -9.99 14.63
N GLY A 89 4.12 -10.90 14.60
CA GLY A 89 4.35 -12.32 14.83
C GLY A 89 5.28 -12.92 13.78
N ARG A 90 5.91 -14.06 14.10
CA ARG A 90 6.91 -14.74 13.27
C ARG A 90 6.48 -14.90 11.81
N THR A 91 5.26 -15.35 11.58
CA THR A 91 4.72 -15.56 10.21
C THR A 91 4.65 -14.26 9.41
N LYS A 92 4.14 -13.18 10.02
CA LYS A 92 4.04 -11.88 9.34
C LYS A 92 5.42 -11.33 8.99
N ARG A 93 6.38 -11.40 9.91
CA ARG A 93 7.76 -10.98 9.68
C ARG A 93 8.38 -11.72 8.52
N TYR A 94 8.32 -13.06 8.53
CA TYR A 94 8.83 -13.90 7.45
C TYR A 94 8.25 -13.54 6.08
N VAL A 95 6.93 -13.35 6.01
CA VAL A 95 6.27 -12.99 4.74
C VAL A 95 6.68 -11.59 4.26
N LEU A 96 6.84 -10.62 5.16
CA LEU A 96 7.29 -9.27 4.78
C LEU A 96 8.75 -9.28 4.30
N GLU A 97 9.63 -10.08 4.91
CA GLU A 97 11.00 -10.29 4.46
C GLU A 97 11.02 -10.94 3.07
N LEU A 98 10.21 -11.96 2.84
CA LEU A 98 10.06 -12.60 1.53
C LEU A 98 9.55 -11.62 0.46
N LEU A 99 8.60 -10.74 0.81
CA LEU A 99 8.14 -9.67 -0.08
C LEU A 99 9.26 -8.68 -0.43
N MET A 100 10.16 -8.37 0.52
CA MET A 100 11.32 -7.50 0.26
C MET A 100 12.30 -8.12 -0.75
N ASP A 101 12.40 -9.44 -0.81
CA ASP A 101 13.28 -10.15 -1.73
C ASP A 101 12.62 -10.43 -3.09
N SER A 102 11.35 -10.10 -3.26
CA SER A 102 10.60 -10.31 -4.50
C SER A 102 10.58 -9.08 -5.40
N ASP A 103 10.33 -9.27 -6.71
CA ASP A 103 10.35 -8.21 -7.73
C ASP A 103 9.38 -7.06 -7.43
N ILE A 104 8.24 -7.34 -6.82
CA ILE A 104 7.25 -6.31 -6.44
C ILE A 104 7.84 -5.27 -5.50
N SER A 105 8.89 -5.61 -4.74
CA SER A 105 9.54 -4.69 -3.79
C SER A 105 10.30 -3.55 -4.48
N ALA A 106 10.76 -3.76 -5.71
CA ALA A 106 11.49 -2.76 -6.49
C ALA A 106 10.57 -1.70 -7.13
N ILE A 107 9.28 -1.95 -7.19
CA ILE A 107 8.30 -1.05 -7.81
C ILE A 107 8.12 0.19 -6.91
N LYS A 108 8.08 1.38 -7.53
CA LYS A 108 7.78 2.62 -6.80
C LYS A 108 6.34 2.61 -6.32
N LEU A 109 6.08 3.17 -5.15
CA LEU A 109 4.73 3.24 -4.58
C LEU A 109 3.75 3.99 -5.50
N SER A 110 4.23 5.02 -6.22
CA SER A 110 3.43 5.78 -7.18
C SER A 110 3.03 4.99 -8.43
N GLU A 111 3.77 3.94 -8.75
CA GLU A 111 3.60 3.12 -9.96
C GLU A 111 2.94 1.76 -9.67
N LEU A 112 2.84 1.36 -8.38
CA LEU A 112 2.27 0.08 -7.96
C LEU A 112 0.80 -0.05 -8.35
N THR A 113 0.47 -1.10 -9.11
CA THR A 113 -0.87 -1.40 -9.62
C THR A 113 -1.41 -2.73 -9.12
N GLU A 114 -2.71 -2.97 -9.33
CA GLU A 114 -3.35 -4.27 -9.08
C GLU A 114 -2.74 -5.39 -9.92
N ASN A 115 -2.29 -5.07 -11.15
CA ASN A 115 -1.66 -6.05 -12.04
C ASN A 115 -0.34 -6.56 -11.47
N ASP A 116 0.46 -5.70 -10.85
CA ASP A 116 1.73 -6.10 -10.23
C ASP A 116 1.50 -7.06 -9.05
N VAL A 117 0.43 -6.83 -8.28
CA VAL A 117 0.05 -7.73 -7.19
C VAL A 117 -0.43 -9.08 -7.75
N ILE A 118 -1.21 -9.08 -8.85
CA ILE A 118 -1.67 -10.31 -9.50
C ILE A 118 -0.48 -11.10 -10.03
N GLU A 119 0.48 -10.43 -10.67
CA GLU A 119 1.68 -11.07 -11.22
C GLU A 119 2.56 -11.66 -10.11
N HIS A 120 2.77 -10.93 -9.02
CA HIS A 120 3.43 -11.47 -7.83
C HIS A 120 2.75 -12.76 -7.34
N CYS A 121 1.42 -12.78 -7.24
CA CYS A 121 0.69 -13.98 -6.82
C CYS A 121 0.85 -15.15 -7.79
N ARG A 122 0.89 -14.89 -9.11
CA ARG A 122 1.16 -15.93 -10.13
C ARG A 122 2.55 -16.52 -9.97
N LEU A 123 3.57 -15.69 -9.84
CA LEU A 123 4.95 -16.12 -9.61
C LEU A 123 5.06 -16.98 -8.34
N ARG A 124 4.42 -16.58 -7.26
CA ARG A 124 4.39 -17.33 -6.00
C ARG A 124 3.71 -18.69 -6.15
N ASN A 125 2.57 -18.76 -6.83
CA ASN A 125 1.89 -20.03 -7.09
C ASN A 125 2.71 -20.95 -8.00
N ASN A 126 3.35 -20.40 -9.03
CA ASN A 126 4.24 -21.15 -9.93
C ASN A 126 5.47 -21.71 -9.18
N ALA A 127 5.94 -20.98 -8.16
CA ALA A 127 6.99 -21.44 -7.25
C ALA A 127 6.52 -22.46 -6.19
N GLY A 128 5.26 -22.94 -6.27
CA GLY A 128 4.69 -23.97 -5.40
C GLY A 128 4.00 -23.46 -4.13
N ALA A 129 3.87 -22.16 -3.94
CA ALA A 129 3.10 -21.62 -2.80
C ALA A 129 1.61 -21.84 -3.02
N GLY A 130 0.93 -22.47 -2.06
CA GLY A 130 -0.52 -22.67 -2.15
C GLY A 130 -1.32 -21.37 -1.97
N PRO A 131 -2.60 -21.33 -2.45
CA PRO A 131 -3.45 -20.13 -2.41
C PRO A 131 -3.64 -19.53 -1.02
N ALA A 132 -3.65 -20.35 0.02
CA ALA A 132 -3.73 -19.88 1.40
C ALA A 132 -2.46 -19.13 1.85
N THR A 133 -1.28 -19.61 1.42
CA THR A 133 0.00 -18.96 1.71
C THR A 133 0.09 -17.62 0.99
N VAL A 134 -0.22 -17.59 -0.31
CA VAL A 134 -0.23 -16.35 -1.11
C VAL A 134 -1.26 -15.33 -0.59
N SER A 135 -2.36 -15.80 0.02
CA SER A 135 -3.32 -14.92 0.70
C SER A 135 -2.69 -14.12 1.86
N HIS A 136 -1.67 -14.67 2.54
CA HIS A 136 -0.93 -13.95 3.56
C HIS A 136 -0.05 -12.86 2.96
N ASP A 137 0.61 -13.12 1.82
CA ASP A 137 1.45 -12.14 1.11
C ASP A 137 0.61 -10.88 0.80
N VAL A 138 -0.56 -11.06 0.17
CA VAL A 138 -1.50 -10.00 -0.17
C VAL A 138 -2.03 -9.25 1.07
N SER A 139 -2.38 -10.00 2.12
CA SER A 139 -2.95 -9.41 3.34
C SER A 139 -1.92 -8.56 4.10
N TYR A 140 -0.69 -9.04 4.20
CA TYR A 140 0.36 -8.33 4.93
C TYR A 140 0.92 -7.15 4.13
N LEU A 141 1.08 -7.29 2.79
CA LEU A 141 1.37 -6.16 1.92
C LEU A 141 0.31 -5.08 2.07
N GLY A 142 -0.98 -5.44 1.98
CA GLY A 142 -2.09 -4.51 2.16
C GLY A 142 -2.05 -3.79 3.51
N SER A 143 -1.69 -4.48 4.60
CA SER A 143 -1.58 -3.86 5.92
C SER A 143 -0.43 -2.85 6.01
N VAL A 144 0.66 -3.07 5.29
CA VAL A 144 1.82 -2.15 5.24
C VAL A 144 1.48 -0.92 4.39
N LEU A 145 0.81 -1.11 3.24
CA LEU A 145 0.36 0.00 2.39
C LEU A 145 -0.64 0.91 3.13
N ASP A 146 -1.56 0.34 3.92
CA ASP A 146 -2.49 1.12 4.75
C ASP A 146 -1.78 1.95 5.83
N ALA A 147 -0.65 1.47 6.34
CA ALA A 147 0.11 2.18 7.36
C ALA A 147 0.91 3.38 6.79
N ALA A 148 1.11 3.45 5.48
CA ALA A 148 1.94 4.47 4.83
C ALA A 148 1.57 5.90 5.25
N LYS A 149 0.31 6.27 5.13
CA LYS A 149 -0.16 7.63 5.45
C LYS A 149 -0.34 7.86 6.97
N PRO A 150 -1.12 7.03 7.70
CA PRO A 150 -1.44 7.32 9.10
C PRO A 150 -0.25 7.13 10.05
N VAL A 151 0.67 6.22 9.75
CA VAL A 151 1.79 5.91 10.65
C VAL A 151 3.07 6.65 10.24
N TYR A 152 3.33 6.73 8.93
CA TYR A 152 4.61 7.25 8.42
C TYR A 152 4.50 8.63 7.74
N GLY A 153 3.29 9.18 7.63
CA GLY A 153 3.08 10.47 6.98
C GLY A 153 3.37 10.47 5.47
N ILE A 154 3.58 9.28 4.87
CA ILE A 154 3.78 9.12 3.43
C ILE A 154 2.43 9.34 2.76
N ASN A 155 2.33 10.33 1.87
CA ASN A 155 1.05 10.68 1.22
C ASN A 155 0.62 9.66 0.15
N TYR A 156 0.57 8.40 0.55
CA TYR A 156 0.12 7.28 -0.25
C TYR A 156 -1.19 6.73 0.32
N THR A 157 -2.25 6.75 -0.50
CA THR A 157 -3.61 6.35 -0.09
C THR A 157 -4.15 5.18 -0.92
N SER A 158 -3.45 4.79 -1.98
CA SER A 158 -3.82 3.64 -2.79
C SER A 158 -3.47 2.33 -2.06
N ASN A 159 -4.29 1.30 -2.25
CA ASN A 159 -3.98 -0.04 -1.77
C ASN A 159 -4.31 -1.10 -2.83
N PRO A 160 -3.44 -1.26 -3.83
CA PRO A 160 -3.63 -2.25 -4.90
C PRO A 160 -3.77 -3.68 -4.39
N ALA A 161 -3.14 -4.02 -3.25
CA ALA A 161 -3.29 -5.34 -2.66
C ALA A 161 -4.74 -5.62 -2.19
N LYS A 162 -5.43 -4.62 -1.65
CA LYS A 162 -6.86 -4.74 -1.30
C LYS A 162 -7.74 -4.74 -2.54
N SER A 163 -7.49 -3.84 -3.47
CA SER A 163 -8.28 -3.70 -4.70
C SER A 163 -8.19 -4.95 -5.59
N ALA A 164 -7.02 -5.59 -5.67
CA ALA A 164 -6.82 -6.83 -6.43
C ALA A 164 -7.50 -8.06 -5.81
N ARG A 165 -7.79 -8.04 -4.50
CA ARG A 165 -8.24 -9.23 -3.75
C ARG A 165 -9.46 -9.95 -4.35
N PRO A 166 -10.54 -9.28 -4.79
CA PRO A 166 -11.68 -9.96 -5.42
C PRO A 166 -11.30 -10.71 -6.70
N TYR A 167 -10.42 -10.14 -7.50
CA TYR A 167 -9.91 -10.76 -8.73
C TYR A 167 -9.00 -11.94 -8.43
N LEU A 168 -8.12 -11.84 -7.44
CA LEU A 168 -7.23 -12.92 -7.00
C LEU A 168 -8.01 -14.14 -6.51
N LEU A 169 -9.12 -13.93 -5.79
CA LEU A 169 -10.04 -14.99 -5.38
C LEU A 169 -10.72 -15.64 -6.59
N LYS A 170 -11.21 -14.85 -7.54
CA LYS A 170 -11.85 -15.33 -8.77
C LYS A 170 -10.89 -16.13 -9.65
N LEU A 171 -9.62 -15.75 -9.69
CA LEU A 171 -8.56 -16.46 -10.42
C LEU A 171 -8.02 -17.70 -9.67
N GLY A 172 -8.45 -17.94 -8.43
CA GLY A 172 -7.95 -19.04 -7.61
C GLY A 172 -6.50 -18.87 -7.11
N LEU A 173 -5.91 -17.67 -7.29
CA LEU A 173 -4.53 -17.38 -6.89
C LEU A 173 -4.37 -17.25 -5.38
N ILE A 174 -5.45 -16.84 -4.67
CA ILE A 174 -5.54 -16.83 -3.22
C ILE A 174 -6.77 -17.59 -2.77
N GLY A 175 -6.77 -18.10 -1.54
CA GLY A 175 -7.89 -18.88 -1.03
C GLY A 175 -7.75 -19.26 0.43
N LYS A 176 -8.64 -20.12 0.88
CA LYS A 176 -8.58 -20.74 2.21
C LYS A 176 -7.65 -21.97 2.15
N SER A 177 -7.04 -22.30 3.27
CA SER A 177 -6.30 -23.57 3.39
C SER A 177 -7.27 -24.75 3.36
N ASN A 178 -6.81 -25.85 2.76
CA ASN A 178 -7.55 -27.11 2.82
C ASN A 178 -7.70 -27.55 4.27
N ARG A 179 -8.90 -27.90 4.66
CA ARG A 179 -9.17 -28.38 6.01
C ARG A 179 -8.52 -29.76 6.15
N ARG A 180 -7.64 -29.90 7.12
CA ARG A 180 -7.01 -31.20 7.41
C ARG A 180 -8.03 -32.05 8.18
N ASN A 181 -8.56 -33.08 7.53
CA ASN A 181 -9.54 -34.00 8.13
C ASN A 181 -8.92 -35.30 8.65
N ARG A 182 -7.58 -35.40 8.63
CA ARG A 182 -6.90 -36.58 9.16
C ARG A 182 -7.04 -36.61 10.67
N ARG A 183 -7.67 -37.66 11.19
CA ARG A 183 -7.64 -38.00 12.61
C ARG A 183 -6.48 -38.97 12.83
N PRO A 184 -5.73 -38.88 13.94
CA PRO A 184 -4.77 -39.91 14.31
C PRO A 184 -5.46 -41.28 14.42
N ALA A 185 -4.80 -42.34 13.97
CA ALA A 185 -5.25 -43.69 14.25
C ALA A 185 -4.99 -44.02 15.73
N SER A 186 -5.66 -45.02 16.29
CA SER A 186 -5.54 -45.37 17.72
C SER A 186 -4.11 -45.73 18.10
N ASP A 187 -3.42 -46.46 17.22
CA ASP A 187 -2.02 -46.85 17.39
C ASP A 187 -1.05 -45.62 17.37
N GLU A 188 -1.33 -44.63 16.55
CA GLU A 188 -0.56 -43.36 16.55
C GLU A 188 -0.73 -42.58 17.86
N LEU A 189 -1.92 -42.63 18.47
CA LEU A 189 -2.17 -42.01 19.78
C LEU A 189 -1.42 -42.73 20.89
N ASP A 190 -1.44 -44.08 20.89
CA ASP A 190 -0.73 -44.90 21.90
C ASP A 190 0.77 -44.67 21.81
N MET A 191 1.37 -44.64 20.61
CA MET A 191 2.80 -44.31 20.41
C MET A 191 3.15 -42.90 20.87
N LEU A 192 2.27 -41.91 20.70
CA LEU A 192 2.47 -40.55 21.17
C LEU A 192 2.46 -40.50 22.73
N ILE A 193 1.54 -41.22 23.38
CA ILE A 193 1.41 -41.27 24.81
C ILE A 193 2.66 -41.95 25.43
N GLU A 194 3.09 -43.07 24.87
CA GLU A 194 4.30 -43.78 25.31
C GLU A 194 5.55 -42.89 25.16
N GLY A 195 5.71 -42.21 24.01
CA GLY A 195 6.82 -41.33 23.74
C GLY A 195 6.86 -40.09 24.66
N LEU A 196 5.70 -39.59 25.11
CA LEU A 196 5.62 -38.49 26.09
C LEU A 196 5.96 -38.98 27.51
N GLN A 197 5.53 -40.17 27.88
CA GLN A 197 5.84 -40.76 29.19
C GLN A 197 7.35 -41.02 29.36
N GLN A 198 8.03 -41.51 28.29
CA GLN A 198 9.48 -41.74 28.27
C GLN A 198 10.33 -40.46 28.40
N ARG A 199 9.79 -39.31 27.96
CA ARG A 199 10.48 -38.00 28.04
C ARG A 199 10.21 -37.26 29.37
N SER A 200 9.29 -37.71 30.17
CA SER A 200 8.89 -37.07 31.44
C SER A 200 9.57 -37.66 32.66
N THR A 201 10.45 -38.66 32.45
CA THR A 201 11.35 -39.27 33.46
C THR A 201 12.75 -38.79 33.21
#